data_2abb12a91d7b4ccf87a81e82615672ca
#
_entry.id   2abb12a91d7b4ccf87a81e82615672ca
#
_cell.length_a   1.000
_cell.length_b   1.000
_cell.length_c   1.000
_cell.angle_alpha   90.00
_cell.angle_beta   90.00
_cell.angle_gamma   90.00
#
_symmetry.space_group_name_H-M   'P 1'
#
loop_
_entity.id
_entity.type
_entity.pdbx_description
1 polymer ?
#
loop_
_entity_poly.entity_id
_entity_poly.type
_entity_poly.pdbx_seq_one_letter_code
_entity_poly.pdbx_strand_id
1 'polypeptide(L)'
;MNRRHSPKREKVFNVLKDAHCALSAAEIHKKIPEIDLTTIYRNLELFVTDGLIKKLDLDKDEAMYEYNEANHHHAICTDCNKVIHFNASDSAIMKSIKVPGFTPESIELTVRGKCKH
;
A
#
# COMPACT_ATOMS: atom_id res chain seq x y z
N MET A 1 15.24 -1.54 -14.30
CA MET A 1 15.76 -2.17 -13.09
C MET A 1 16.11 -3.62 -13.36
N ASN A 2 17.36 -3.99 -13.11
CA ASN A 2 17.89 -5.30 -13.49
C ASN A 2 18.11 -6.22 -12.29
N ARG A 3 17.09 -6.36 -11.44
CA ARG A 3 17.18 -7.33 -10.36
C ARG A 3 17.01 -8.74 -10.91
N ARG A 4 17.83 -9.64 -10.42
CA ARG A 4 17.75 -11.02 -10.79
C ARG A 4 16.39 -11.58 -10.38
N HIS A 5 15.76 -12.35 -11.28
CA HIS A 5 14.50 -13.01 -10.98
C HIS A 5 14.66 -13.97 -9.82
N SER A 6 13.72 -13.91 -8.87
CA SER A 6 13.68 -14.78 -7.70
C SER A 6 12.24 -15.25 -7.49
N PRO A 7 11.97 -16.58 -7.50
CA PRO A 7 10.63 -17.08 -7.24
C PRO A 7 10.07 -16.64 -5.89
N LYS A 8 10.90 -16.56 -4.86
CA LYS A 8 10.46 -16.10 -3.53
C LYS A 8 10.05 -14.64 -3.56
N ARG A 9 10.86 -13.81 -4.21
CA ARG A 9 10.56 -12.37 -4.35
C ARG A 9 9.26 -12.16 -5.11
N GLU A 10 9.08 -12.89 -6.17
CA GLU A 10 7.88 -12.81 -6.99
C GLU A 10 6.62 -13.20 -6.18
N LYS A 11 6.70 -14.23 -5.36
CA LYS A 11 5.58 -14.64 -4.51
C LYS A 11 5.19 -13.54 -3.52
N VAL A 12 6.17 -12.94 -2.86
CA VAL A 12 5.91 -11.84 -1.92
C VAL A 12 5.23 -10.67 -2.64
N PHE A 13 5.76 -10.30 -3.81
CA PHE A 13 5.20 -9.19 -4.58
C PHE A 13 3.76 -9.47 -5.00
N ASN A 14 3.49 -10.68 -5.49
CA ASN A 14 2.16 -11.05 -5.96
C ASN A 14 1.13 -11.09 -4.84
N VAL A 15 1.52 -11.47 -3.63
CA VAL A 15 0.62 -11.42 -2.48
C VAL A 15 0.09 -10.00 -2.28
N LEU A 16 0.98 -9.01 -2.33
CA LEU A 16 0.58 -7.60 -2.17
C LEU A 16 -0.22 -7.10 -3.36
N LYS A 17 0.21 -7.44 -4.56
CA LYS A 17 -0.46 -7.01 -5.79
C LYS A 17 -1.89 -7.53 -5.87
N ASP A 18 -2.10 -8.78 -5.48
CA ASP A 18 -3.42 -9.42 -5.58
C ASP A 18 -4.31 -9.13 -4.38
N ALA A 19 -3.75 -8.66 -3.27
CA ALA A 19 -4.50 -8.45 -2.03
C ALA A 19 -5.48 -7.29 -2.10
N HIS A 20 -5.18 -6.27 -2.90
CA HIS A 20 -5.98 -5.03 -2.99
C HIS A 20 -6.18 -4.33 -1.65
N CYS A 21 -5.28 -4.57 -0.71
CA CYS A 21 -5.28 -3.94 0.61
C CYS A 21 -3.87 -3.95 1.17
N ALA A 22 -3.63 -3.11 2.19
CA ALA A 22 -2.34 -3.11 2.86
C ALA A 22 -2.22 -4.36 3.75
N LEU A 23 -1.03 -4.93 3.80
CA LEU A 23 -0.73 -6.11 4.62
C LEU A 23 0.55 -5.88 5.42
N SER A 24 0.59 -6.44 6.63
CA SER A 24 1.83 -6.51 7.39
C SER A 24 2.68 -7.69 6.90
N ALA A 25 3.96 -7.70 7.28
CA ALA A 25 4.83 -8.83 6.96
C ALA A 25 4.30 -10.13 7.57
N ALA A 26 3.75 -10.07 8.79
CA ALA A 26 3.17 -11.25 9.44
C ALA A 26 1.97 -11.79 8.67
N GLU A 27 1.10 -10.90 8.16
CA GLU A 27 -0.04 -11.30 7.35
C GLU A 27 0.40 -11.94 6.04
N ILE A 28 1.43 -11.40 5.42
CA ILE A 28 2.00 -11.98 4.20
C ILE A 28 2.55 -13.38 4.51
N HIS A 29 3.26 -13.52 5.62
CA HIS A 29 3.83 -14.80 6.02
C HIS A 29 2.74 -15.87 6.22
N LYS A 30 1.60 -15.49 6.74
CA LYS A 30 0.47 -16.44 6.90
C LYS A 30 -0.02 -16.97 5.56
N LYS A 31 0.07 -16.18 4.51
CA LYS A 31 -0.36 -16.58 3.17
C LYS A 31 0.66 -17.44 2.44
N ILE A 32 1.94 -17.23 2.73
CA ILE A 32 3.05 -17.97 2.10
C ILE A 32 4.04 -18.44 3.18
N PRO A 33 3.60 -19.36 4.06
CA PRO A 33 4.42 -19.78 5.21
C PRO A 33 5.70 -20.53 4.83
N GLU A 34 5.80 -20.97 3.58
CA GLU A 34 7.02 -21.63 3.08
C GLU A 34 8.20 -20.66 2.94
N ILE A 35 7.94 -19.36 2.94
CA ILE A 35 8.98 -18.32 2.89
C ILE A 35 9.14 -17.75 4.30
N ASP A 36 10.36 -17.76 4.83
CA ASP A 36 10.59 -17.27 6.19
C ASP A 36 10.38 -15.76 6.30
N LEU A 37 10.05 -15.32 7.51
CA LEU A 37 9.70 -13.93 7.77
C LEU A 37 10.85 -12.96 7.45
N THR A 38 12.10 -13.38 7.72
CA THR A 38 13.28 -12.57 7.42
C THR A 38 13.38 -12.29 5.92
N THR A 39 13.14 -13.31 5.10
CA THR A 39 13.15 -13.16 3.64
C THR A 39 12.04 -12.22 3.18
N ILE A 40 10.86 -12.34 3.79
CA ILE A 40 9.74 -11.45 3.47
C ILE A 40 10.11 -9.99 3.76
N TYR A 41 10.66 -9.70 4.94
CA TYR A 41 11.10 -8.35 5.29
C TYR A 41 12.14 -7.81 4.33
N ARG A 42 13.12 -8.63 3.96
CA ARG A 42 14.16 -8.20 2.99
C ARG A 42 13.55 -7.82 1.66
N ASN A 43 12.61 -8.61 1.17
CA ASN A 43 11.95 -8.33 -0.10
C ASN A 43 11.09 -7.08 -0.02
N LEU A 44 10.37 -6.88 1.10
CA LEU A 44 9.54 -5.69 1.29
C LEU A 44 10.40 -4.42 1.28
N GLU A 45 11.54 -4.43 1.97
CA GLU A 45 12.46 -3.28 1.97
C GLU A 45 12.99 -2.98 0.57
N LEU A 46 13.32 -4.01 -0.22
CA LEU A 46 13.75 -3.82 -1.59
C LEU A 46 12.65 -3.20 -2.45
N PHE A 47 11.41 -3.68 -2.29
CA PHE A 47 10.29 -3.16 -3.06
C PHE A 47 9.99 -1.70 -2.71
N VAL A 48 10.10 -1.33 -1.44
CA VAL A 48 9.94 0.06 -1.01
C VAL A 48 11.02 0.93 -1.64
N THR A 49 12.28 0.49 -1.58
CA THR A 49 13.41 1.20 -2.16
C THR A 49 13.22 1.42 -3.67
N ASP A 50 12.68 0.41 -4.36
CA ASP A 50 12.46 0.47 -5.80
C ASP A 50 11.19 1.22 -6.19
N GLY A 51 10.38 1.65 -5.23
CA GLY A 51 9.15 2.38 -5.50
C GLY A 51 7.99 1.50 -5.95
N LEU A 52 8.09 0.18 -5.80
CA LEU A 52 7.05 -0.75 -6.23
C LEU A 52 5.92 -0.90 -5.23
N ILE A 53 6.21 -0.67 -3.96
CA ILE A 53 5.22 -0.70 -2.89
C ILE A 53 5.42 0.49 -1.96
N LYS A 54 4.40 0.79 -1.17
CA LYS A 54 4.45 1.82 -0.14
C LYS A 54 4.48 1.19 1.23
N LYS A 55 5.26 1.79 2.12
CA LYS A 55 5.25 1.44 3.54
C LYS A 55 4.35 2.44 4.25
N LEU A 56 3.36 1.94 4.98
CA LEU A 56 2.37 2.76 5.66
C LEU A 56 2.53 2.66 7.16
N ASP A 57 2.44 3.81 7.83
CA ASP A 57 2.47 3.91 9.28
C ASP A 57 1.10 4.40 9.73
N LEU A 58 0.18 3.46 9.98
CA LEU A 58 -1.23 3.74 10.25
C LEU A 58 -1.57 3.61 11.74
N ASP A 59 -0.78 4.19 12.62
CA ASP A 59 -0.98 4.12 14.08
C ASP A 59 -1.08 2.69 14.60
N LYS A 60 -0.32 1.78 14.00
CA LYS A 60 -0.22 0.39 14.44
C LYS A 60 1.19 0.07 14.87
N ASP A 61 1.34 -0.94 15.71
CA ASP A 61 2.64 -1.37 16.21
C ASP A 61 3.54 -1.94 15.12
N GLU A 62 2.97 -2.32 13.99
CA GLU A 62 3.74 -2.88 12.88
C GLU A 62 3.48 -2.13 11.58
N ALA A 63 4.48 -2.09 10.73
CA ALA A 63 4.37 -1.45 9.42
C ALA A 63 3.46 -2.25 8.51
N MET A 64 2.70 -1.52 7.69
CA MET A 64 1.86 -2.09 6.65
C MET A 64 2.45 -1.76 5.29
N TYR A 65 2.23 -2.62 4.33
CA TYR A 65 2.76 -2.46 2.98
C TYR A 65 1.65 -2.65 1.96
N GLU A 66 1.68 -1.86 0.89
CA GLU A 66 0.70 -1.99 -0.18
C GLU A 66 1.33 -1.80 -1.54
N TYR A 67 0.72 -2.41 -2.55
CA TYR A 67 1.13 -2.24 -3.94
C TYR A 67 0.95 -0.78 -4.35
N ASN A 68 1.98 -0.20 -4.98
CA ASN A 68 2.00 1.22 -5.34
C ASN A 68 1.40 1.42 -6.72
N GLU A 69 0.11 1.76 -6.77
CA GLU A 69 -0.55 2.15 -8.01
C GLU A 69 -0.66 3.67 -8.08
N ALA A 70 -0.49 4.22 -9.28
CA ALA A 70 -0.66 5.66 -9.49
C ALA A 70 -2.10 6.07 -9.13
N ASN A 71 -2.23 7.23 -8.48
CA ASN A 71 -3.54 7.80 -8.07
C ASN A 71 -4.31 6.91 -7.10
N HIS A 72 -3.58 6.18 -6.28
CA HIS A 72 -4.15 5.19 -5.38
C HIS A 72 -4.41 5.81 -4.00
N HIS A 73 -5.64 5.75 -3.55
CA HIS A 73 -6.07 6.28 -2.26
C HIS A 73 -6.81 5.22 -1.45
N HIS A 74 -7.14 5.54 -0.21
CA HIS A 74 -7.71 4.57 0.73
C HIS A 74 -9.08 5.01 1.21
N ALA A 75 -10.01 4.06 1.30
CA ALA A 75 -11.27 4.23 1.98
C ALA A 75 -11.33 3.23 3.14
N ILE A 76 -11.68 3.71 4.31
CA ILE A 76 -11.74 2.88 5.52
C ILE A 76 -13.18 2.77 5.97
N CYS A 77 -13.65 1.53 6.13
CA CYS A 77 -15.00 1.29 6.67
C CYS A 77 -14.96 1.44 8.19
N THR A 78 -15.84 2.31 8.73
CA THR A 78 -15.90 2.54 10.17
C THR A 78 -16.57 1.41 10.93
N ASP A 79 -17.30 0.53 10.24
CA ASP A 79 -17.98 -0.61 10.88
C ASP A 79 -17.08 -1.84 10.93
N CYS A 80 -16.45 -2.21 9.81
CA CYS A 80 -15.69 -3.46 9.72
C CYS A 80 -14.17 -3.24 9.61
N ASN A 81 -13.72 -1.99 9.59
CA ASN A 81 -12.31 -1.60 9.47
C ASN A 81 -11.64 -2.08 8.18
N LYS A 82 -12.44 -2.43 7.17
CA LYS A 82 -11.90 -2.83 5.87
C LYS A 82 -11.23 -1.62 5.20
N VAL A 83 -10.05 -1.83 4.63
CA VAL A 83 -9.36 -0.81 3.86
C VAL A 83 -9.55 -1.12 2.39
N ILE A 84 -10.16 -0.20 1.68
CA ILE A 84 -10.45 -0.34 0.25
C ILE A 84 -9.56 0.65 -0.50
N HIS A 85 -8.91 0.17 -1.55
CA HIS A 85 -8.12 1.03 -2.42
C HIS A 85 -8.99 1.53 -3.56
N PHE A 86 -8.84 2.80 -3.90
CA PHE A 86 -9.56 3.38 -5.03
C PHE A 86 -8.68 4.38 -5.76
N ASN A 87 -9.01 4.60 -7.01
CA ASN A 87 -8.30 5.56 -7.86
C ASN A 87 -9.09 6.86 -7.94
N ALA A 88 -8.38 7.98 -7.96
CA ALA A 88 -8.97 9.29 -8.15
C ALA A 88 -8.01 10.15 -8.96
N SER A 89 -8.55 11.16 -9.63
CA SER A 89 -7.70 12.08 -10.38
C SER A 89 -7.03 13.06 -9.42
N ASP A 90 -5.75 12.86 -9.14
CA ASP A 90 -4.98 13.72 -8.25
C ASP A 90 -4.93 15.15 -8.76
N SER A 91 -4.79 15.34 -10.07
CA SER A 91 -4.73 16.69 -10.63
C SER A 91 -6.04 17.45 -10.45
N ALA A 92 -7.18 16.77 -10.59
CA ALA A 92 -8.49 17.41 -10.37
C ALA A 92 -8.66 17.81 -8.90
N ILE A 93 -8.23 16.93 -7.99
CA ILE A 93 -8.31 17.18 -6.55
C ILE A 93 -7.37 18.34 -6.16
N MET A 94 -6.15 18.33 -6.68
CA MET A 94 -5.17 19.38 -6.39
C MET A 94 -5.63 20.76 -6.86
N LYS A 95 -6.36 20.84 -7.96
CA LYS A 95 -6.90 22.09 -8.46
C LYS A 95 -7.92 22.72 -7.52
N SER A 96 -8.63 21.90 -6.75
CA SER A 96 -9.62 22.37 -5.80
C SER A 96 -9.01 22.77 -4.45
N ILE A 97 -7.78 22.39 -4.20
CA ILE A 97 -7.08 22.70 -2.95
C ILE A 97 -6.38 24.04 -3.10
N LYS A 98 -6.68 24.97 -2.18
CA LYS A 98 -6.08 26.31 -2.20
C LYS A 98 -5.38 26.56 -0.86
N VAL A 99 -4.07 26.45 -0.88
CA VAL A 99 -3.23 26.76 0.26
C VAL A 99 -2.34 27.94 -0.11
N PRO A 100 -2.55 29.12 0.49
CA PRO A 100 -1.78 30.31 0.13
C PRO A 100 -0.29 30.12 0.33
N GLY A 101 0.50 30.47 -0.69
CA GLY A 101 1.95 30.36 -0.63
C GLY A 101 2.50 28.95 -0.68
N PHE A 102 1.69 28.02 -1.18
CA PHE A 102 2.05 26.61 -1.18
C PHE A 102 1.63 25.95 -2.49
N THR A 103 2.55 25.18 -3.10
CA THR A 103 2.28 24.45 -4.33
C THR A 103 2.23 22.95 -4.02
N PRO A 104 1.06 22.31 -4.11
CA PRO A 104 0.97 20.87 -3.86
C PRO A 104 1.73 20.06 -4.91
N GLU A 105 2.48 19.06 -4.47
CA GLU A 105 3.21 18.15 -5.35
C GLU A 105 2.54 16.78 -5.43
N SER A 106 1.95 16.35 -4.33
CA SER A 106 1.28 15.05 -4.25
C SER A 106 0.11 15.13 -3.30
N ILE A 107 -0.78 14.15 -3.38
CA ILE A 107 -1.93 14.08 -2.50
C ILE A 107 -2.16 12.64 -2.07
N GLU A 108 -2.50 12.48 -0.79
CA GLU A 108 -2.94 11.21 -0.23
C GLU A 108 -4.29 11.45 0.42
N LEU A 109 -5.28 10.63 0.07
CA LEU A 109 -6.62 10.74 0.62
C LEU A 109 -6.95 9.52 1.45
N THR A 110 -7.53 9.76 2.62
CA THR A 110 -8.14 8.71 3.42
C THR A 110 -9.60 9.11 3.62
N VAL A 111 -10.50 8.32 3.08
CA VAL A 111 -11.94 8.55 3.17
C VAL A 111 -12.52 7.56 4.15
N ARG A 112 -13.31 8.05 5.09
CA ARG A 112 -13.98 7.20 6.09
C ARG A 112 -15.46 7.13 5.79
N GLY A 113 -16.02 5.96 5.85
CA GLY A 113 -17.42 5.74 5.55
C GLY A 113 -17.85 4.35 5.94
N LYS A 114 -18.96 3.91 5.41
CA LYS A 114 -19.54 2.60 5.72
C LYS A 114 -19.71 1.79 4.44
N CYS A 115 -19.42 0.50 4.52
CA CYS A 115 -19.68 -0.41 3.43
C CYS A 115 -21.18 -0.54 3.18
N LYS A 116 -21.54 -0.64 1.91
CA LYS A 116 -22.93 -0.97 1.54
C LYS A 116 -23.06 -2.49 1.54
N HIS A 117 -24.11 -2.96 2.14
CA HIS A 117 -24.41 -4.38 2.21
C HIS A 117 -25.73 -4.70 1.51
#